data_589dd871f31d765aa97836f59293bac8
#
_entry.id   589dd871f31d765aa97836f59293bac8
#
_cell.length_a   1.000
_cell.length_b   1.000
_cell.length_c   1.000
_cell.angle_alpha   90.00
_cell.angle_beta   90.00
_cell.angle_gamma   90.00
#
_symmetry.space_group_name_H-M   'P 1'
#
loop_
_entity.id
_entity.type
_entity.pdbx_description
1 polymer ?
#
loop_
_entity_poly.entity_id
_entity_poly.type
_entity_poly.pdbx_seq_one_letter_code
_entity_poly.pdbx_strand_id
1 'polypeptide(L)' 'MKTFKAFYYRMKQKNAGSYFEYWHTKALANMKDPKKCLACFDHMMYWLGKVLDYNTAVHKELGS' A
#
# COMPACT_ATOMS: atom_id res chain seq x y z
N MET A 1 -20.49 9.96 -8.92
CA MET A 1 -20.84 10.24 -7.57
C MET A 1 -19.67 10.13 -6.64
N LYS A 2 -19.44 11.19 -5.89
CA LYS A 2 -18.21 11.33 -5.09
C LYS A 2 -18.05 10.25 -4.04
N THR A 3 -19.14 9.91 -3.34
CA THR A 3 -19.09 8.90 -2.28
C THR A 3 -18.77 7.51 -2.81
N PHE A 4 -19.26 7.18 -4.00
CA PHE A 4 -18.98 5.88 -4.61
C PHE A 4 -17.50 5.73 -4.97
N LYS A 5 -16.91 6.80 -5.57
CA LYS A 5 -15.49 6.78 -5.91
C LYS A 5 -14.62 6.71 -4.65
N ALA A 6 -14.99 7.45 -3.61
CA ALA A 6 -14.26 7.42 -2.35
C ALA A 6 -14.27 6.01 -1.75
N PHE A 7 -15.42 5.34 -1.79
CA PHE A 7 -15.53 3.96 -1.32
C PHE A 7 -14.63 3.02 -2.13
N TYR A 8 -14.63 3.17 -3.47
CA TYR A 8 -13.79 2.37 -4.34
C TYR A 8 -12.31 2.55 -3.98
N TYR A 9 -11.87 3.80 -3.81
CA TYR A 9 -10.46 4.08 -3.47
C TYR A 9 -10.10 3.56 -2.08
N ARG A 10 -11.02 3.60 -1.12
CA ARG A 10 -10.77 3.04 0.20
C ARG A 10 -10.59 1.53 0.14
N MET A 11 -11.36 0.84 -0.70
CA MET A 11 -11.18 -0.59 -0.90
C MET A 11 -9.82 -0.89 -1.51
N LYS A 12 -9.40 -0.11 -2.50
CA LYS A 12 -8.08 -0.26 -3.10
C LYS A 12 -6.96 0.04 -2.10
N GLN A 13 -7.14 1.05 -1.28
CA GLN A 13 -6.19 1.38 -0.22
C GLN A 13 -6.03 0.23 0.77
N LYS A 14 -7.14 -0.36 1.18
CA LYS A 14 -7.10 -1.50 2.10
C LYS A 14 -6.38 -2.69 1.49
N ASN A 15 -6.64 -2.98 0.22
CA ASN A 15 -5.96 -4.08 -0.47
C ASN A 15 -4.46 -3.81 -0.59
N ALA A 16 -4.08 -2.59 -0.96
CA ALA A 16 -2.68 -2.20 -1.06
C ALA A 16 -1.99 -2.29 0.29
N GLY A 17 -2.68 -1.91 1.38
CA GLY A 17 -2.17 -2.02 2.73
C GLY A 17 -1.90 -3.47 3.13
N SER A 18 -2.78 -4.39 2.71
CA SER A 18 -2.59 -5.83 2.97
C SER A 18 -1.34 -6.35 2.26
N TYR A 19 -1.12 -5.94 1.01
CA TYR A 19 0.10 -6.33 0.29
C TYR A 19 1.34 -5.70 0.91
N PHE A 20 1.25 -4.46 1.38
CA PHE A 20 2.35 -3.81 2.09
C PHE A 20 2.73 -4.62 3.33
N GLU A 21 1.76 -5.01 4.14
CA GLU A 21 2.01 -5.81 5.34
C GLU A 21 2.61 -7.17 5.02
N TYR A 22 2.13 -7.81 3.95
CA TYR A 22 2.67 -9.08 3.50
C TYR A 22 4.17 -8.97 3.21
N TRP A 23 4.56 -7.95 2.43
CA TRP A 23 5.97 -7.76 2.07
C TRP A 23 6.80 -7.30 3.27
N HIS A 24 6.21 -6.53 4.17
CA HIS A 24 6.88 -6.13 5.41
C HIS A 24 7.22 -7.35 6.26
N THR A 25 6.25 -8.25 6.42
CA THR A 25 6.48 -9.50 7.17
C THR A 25 7.55 -10.35 6.49
N LYS A 26 7.52 -10.43 5.16
CA LYS A 26 8.54 -11.16 4.40
C LYS A 26 9.92 -10.54 4.57
N ALA A 27 10.02 -9.22 4.56
CA ALA A 27 11.29 -8.54 4.77
C ALA A 27 11.86 -8.87 6.14
N LEU A 28 11.03 -8.84 7.17
CA LEU A 28 11.46 -9.19 8.52
C LEU A 28 11.92 -10.65 8.62
N ALA A 29 11.23 -11.54 7.93
CA ALA A 29 11.59 -12.96 7.94
C ALA A 29 12.92 -13.23 7.21
N ASN A 30 13.34 -12.33 6.32
CA ASN A 30 14.56 -12.49 5.52
C ASN A 30 15.65 -11.51 5.93
N MET A 31 15.62 -11.01 7.16
CA MET A 31 16.60 -10.03 7.63
C MET A 31 18.05 -10.52 7.55
N LYS A 32 18.25 -11.84 7.64
CA LYS A 32 19.60 -12.42 7.57
C LYS A 32 20.12 -12.56 6.14
N ASP A 33 19.26 -12.38 5.14
CA ASP A 33 19.64 -12.46 3.72
C ASP A 33 19.46 -11.08 3.10
N PRO A 34 20.54 -10.29 2.94
CA PRO A 34 20.43 -8.90 2.46
C PRO A 34 19.75 -8.78 1.10
N LYS A 35 20.00 -9.72 0.18
CA LYS A 35 19.42 -9.64 -1.16
C LYS A 35 17.91 -9.86 -1.12
N LYS A 36 17.46 -10.88 -0.39
CA LYS A 36 16.04 -11.18 -0.26
C LYS A 36 15.32 -10.08 0.52
N CYS A 37 15.93 -9.60 1.59
CA CYS A 37 15.38 -8.52 2.38
C CYS A 37 15.19 -7.26 1.53
N LEU A 38 16.18 -6.92 0.72
CA LEU A 38 16.12 -5.74 -0.13
C LEU A 38 15.03 -5.88 -1.20
N ALA A 39 14.90 -7.07 -1.80
CA ALA A 39 13.85 -7.31 -2.77
C ALA A 39 12.46 -7.16 -2.15
N CYS A 40 12.26 -7.71 -0.94
CA CYS A 40 11.00 -7.56 -0.23
C CYS A 40 10.74 -6.08 0.13
N PHE A 41 11.78 -5.36 0.50
CA PHE A 41 11.67 -3.95 0.81
C PHE A 41 11.22 -3.14 -0.41
N ASP A 42 11.75 -3.45 -1.59
CA ASP A 42 11.33 -2.79 -2.82
C ASP A 42 9.83 -3.00 -3.09
N HIS A 43 9.35 -4.23 -2.93
CA HIS A 43 7.93 -4.52 -3.08
C HIS A 43 7.10 -3.78 -2.03
N MET A 44 7.59 -3.74 -0.80
CA MET A 44 6.92 -3.04 0.29
C MET A 44 6.77 -1.55 -0.03
N MET A 45 7.84 -0.92 -0.53
CA MET A 45 7.81 0.51 -0.88
C MET A 45 6.87 0.78 -2.04
N TYR A 46 6.79 -0.13 -3.02
CA TYR A 46 5.83 0.00 -4.12
C TYR A 46 4.39 0.06 -3.57
N TRP A 47 4.04 -0.86 -2.68
CA TRP A 47 2.69 -0.90 -2.12
C TRP A 47 2.41 0.26 -1.17
N LEU A 48 3.44 0.74 -0.46
CA LEU A 48 3.30 1.95 0.35
C LEU A 48 2.93 3.14 -0.53
N GLY A 49 3.60 3.28 -1.67
CA GLY A 49 3.27 4.33 -2.64
C GLY A 49 1.82 4.25 -3.09
N LYS A 50 1.31 3.03 -3.35
CA LYS A 50 -0.08 2.82 -3.74
C LYS A 50 -1.05 3.21 -2.62
N VAL A 51 -0.73 2.86 -1.38
CA VAL A 51 -1.55 3.24 -0.22
C VAL A 51 -1.67 4.76 -0.13
N LEU A 52 -0.55 5.46 -0.29
CA LEU A 52 -0.53 6.92 -0.23
C LEU A 52 -1.31 7.55 -1.40
N ASP A 53 -1.15 6.98 -2.60
CA ASP A 53 -1.88 7.46 -3.78
C ASP A 53 -3.39 7.32 -3.60
N TYR A 54 -3.84 6.17 -3.12
CA TYR A 54 -5.27 5.95 -2.90
C TYR A 54 -5.80 6.82 -1.76
N ASN A 55 -4.99 7.04 -0.72
CA ASN A 55 -5.37 7.93 0.36
C ASN A 55 -5.57 9.36 -0.16
N THR A 56 -4.65 9.85 -0.99
CA THR A 56 -4.76 11.16 -1.63
C THR A 56 -6.02 11.24 -2.50
N ALA A 57 -6.30 10.18 -3.27
CA ALA A 57 -7.48 10.13 -4.11
C ALA A 57 -8.78 10.20 -3.28
N VAL A 58 -8.82 9.51 -2.15
CA VAL A 58 -9.98 9.56 -1.24
C VAL A 58 -10.20 10.98 -0.74
N HIS A 59 -9.14 11.62 -0.25
CA HIS A 59 -9.24 12.98 0.26
C HIS A 59 -9.67 13.97 -0.82
N LYS A 60 -9.16 13.80 -2.03
CA LYS A 60 -9.55 14.64 -3.15
C LYS A 60 -11.03 14.52 -3.48
N GLU A 61 -11.55 13.28 -3.46
CA GLU A 61 -12.98 13.05 -3.76
C GLU A 61 -13.89 13.58 -2.65
N LEU A 62 -13.47 13.48 -1.39
CA LEU A 62 -14.27 13.91 -0.26
C LEU A 62 -14.10 15.39 0.06
N GLY A 63 -12.92 15.95 -0.22
CA GLY A 63 -12.60 17.32 0.16
C GLY A 63 -12.99 18.38 -0.85
N SER A 64 -13.41 18.00 -2.04
CA SER A 64 -13.76 18.97 -3.09
C SER A 64 -15.27 19.20 -3.25
#